data_6812204302f59805f452969457edf61c
#
_entry.id   6812204302f59805f452969457edf61c
#
_cell.length_a   1.000
_cell.length_b   1.000
_cell.length_c   1.000
_cell.angle_alpha   90.00
_cell.angle_beta   90.00
_cell.angle_gamma   90.00
#
_symmetry.space_group_name_H-M   'P 1'
#
loop_
_entity.id
_entity.type
_entity.pdbx_description
1 polymer ?
#
loop_
_entity_poly.entity_id
_entity_poly.type
_entity_poly.pdbx_seq_one_letter_code
_entity_poly.pdbx_strand_id
1 'polypeptide(L)'
;YYSSKLELVIAVCTREWKAYLDALDQVRPISSVGEIPAIGRLIFTLDSYIEMYQSHKALLCFNDNFNHYVTHEGAAQEQLVDFNRSLYSANTRFHLMYEKAKEDGTFRTDIPKDIFFRVTLHSMMAACAHYAGDFIWGAKDNKDYTAELILLREMIVNFAKG
;
A
#
# COMPACT_ATOMS: atom_id res chain seq x y z
N TYR A 1 -1.64 28.90 6.55
CA TYR A 1 -3.05 28.93 6.14
C TYR A 1 -3.18 28.29 4.77
N TYR A 2 -4.22 27.45 4.59
CA TYR A 2 -4.55 26.81 3.31
C TYR A 2 -5.52 27.67 2.54
N SER A 3 -5.34 27.76 1.20
CA SER A 3 -6.19 28.59 0.34
C SER A 3 -7.54 27.91 0.03
N SER A 4 -7.62 26.58 0.15
CA SER A 4 -8.81 25.79 -0.13
C SER A 4 -8.91 24.54 0.76
N LYS A 5 -10.12 23.96 0.82
CA LYS A 5 -10.33 22.66 1.48
C LYS A 5 -9.54 21.54 0.78
N LEU A 6 -9.44 21.59 -0.54
CA LEU A 6 -8.65 20.61 -1.31
C LEU A 6 -7.19 20.62 -0.89
N GLU A 7 -6.58 21.82 -0.80
CA GLU A 7 -5.19 21.97 -0.38
C GLU A 7 -4.97 21.45 1.05
N LEU A 8 -5.88 21.74 1.98
CA LEU A 8 -5.84 21.21 3.34
C LEU A 8 -5.91 19.68 3.36
N VAL A 9 -6.83 19.08 2.60
CA VAL A 9 -7.00 17.62 2.55
C VAL A 9 -5.76 16.95 1.98
N ILE A 10 -5.17 17.51 0.91
CA ILE A 10 -3.92 17.01 0.33
C ILE A 10 -2.78 17.09 1.36
N ALA A 11 -2.63 18.21 2.05
CA ALA A 11 -1.57 18.39 3.05
C ALA A 11 -1.71 17.42 4.23
N VAL A 12 -2.93 17.18 4.72
CA VAL A 12 -3.18 16.21 5.79
C VAL A 12 -2.83 14.80 5.33
N CYS A 13 -3.27 14.39 4.13
CA CYS A 13 -2.97 13.07 3.59
C CYS A 13 -1.47 12.86 3.41
N THR A 14 -0.77 13.85 2.86
CA THR A 14 0.69 13.83 2.69
C THR A 14 1.40 13.64 4.03
N ARG A 15 0.98 14.36 5.07
CA ARG A 15 1.57 14.26 6.41
C ARG A 15 1.35 12.88 7.02
N GLU A 16 0.14 12.34 6.96
CA GLU A 16 -0.19 11.04 7.56
C GLU A 16 0.56 9.90 6.87
N TRP A 17 0.62 9.90 5.53
CA TRP A 17 1.40 8.91 4.79
C TRP A 17 2.90 9.03 5.08
N LYS A 18 3.42 10.25 5.10
CA LYS A 18 4.83 10.47 5.42
C LYS A 18 5.16 9.94 6.80
N ALA A 19 4.36 10.26 7.81
CA ALA A 19 4.58 9.78 9.18
C ALA A 19 4.56 8.25 9.27
N TYR A 20 3.62 7.59 8.59
CA TYR A 20 3.54 6.13 8.54
C TYR A 20 4.76 5.51 7.86
N LEU A 21 5.15 6.03 6.69
CA LEU A 21 6.29 5.50 5.94
C LEU A 21 7.63 5.78 6.64
N ASP A 22 7.80 6.93 7.26
CA ASP A 22 8.97 7.26 8.07
C ASP A 22 9.10 6.28 9.26
N ALA A 23 8.00 5.96 9.94
CA ALA A 23 7.98 4.97 11.01
C ALA A 23 8.31 3.57 10.50
N LEU A 24 7.77 3.18 9.35
CA LEU A 24 8.10 1.90 8.72
C LEU A 24 9.58 1.81 8.34
N ASP A 25 10.15 2.90 7.79
CA ASP A 25 11.56 2.97 7.41
C ASP A 25 12.51 2.90 8.63
N GLN A 26 12.08 3.40 9.79
CA GLN A 26 12.87 3.26 11.05
C GLN A 26 12.92 1.81 11.51
N VAL A 27 11.80 1.07 11.43
CA VAL A 27 11.73 -0.34 11.84
C VAL A 27 12.43 -1.24 10.82
N ARG A 28 12.35 -0.87 9.54
CA ARG A 28 12.77 -1.71 8.40
C ARG A 28 13.47 -0.87 7.32
N PRO A 29 14.69 -0.39 7.58
CA PRO A 29 15.42 0.45 6.62
C PRO A 29 15.59 -0.24 5.25
N ILE A 30 15.49 0.53 4.17
CA ILE A 30 15.72 0.03 2.80
C ILE A 30 17.09 -0.66 2.70
N SER A 31 18.10 -0.14 3.38
CA SER A 31 19.46 -0.71 3.40
C SER A 31 19.55 -2.12 4.01
N SER A 32 18.64 -2.47 4.93
CA SER A 32 18.63 -3.80 5.57
C SER A 32 18.00 -4.90 4.71
N VAL A 33 17.39 -4.53 3.58
CA VAL A 33 16.61 -5.44 2.73
C VAL A 33 17.48 -6.14 1.68
N GLY A 34 18.77 -5.77 1.53
CA GLY A 34 19.67 -6.20 0.45
C GLY A 34 19.82 -7.71 0.28
N GLU A 35 19.86 -8.47 1.39
CA GLU A 35 20.08 -9.92 1.38
C GLU A 35 18.78 -10.75 1.36
N ILE A 36 17.62 -10.14 1.55
CA ILE A 36 16.34 -10.86 1.57
C ILE A 36 15.91 -11.18 0.14
N PRO A 37 15.58 -12.45 -0.17
CA PRO A 37 15.04 -12.83 -1.49
C PRO A 37 13.81 -11.98 -1.87
N ALA A 38 13.61 -11.76 -3.16
CA ALA A 38 12.53 -10.90 -3.65
C ALA A 38 11.14 -11.35 -3.16
N ILE A 39 10.87 -12.66 -3.15
CA ILE A 39 9.61 -13.20 -2.61
C ILE A 39 9.43 -12.89 -1.10
N GLY A 40 10.52 -12.91 -0.32
CA GLY A 40 10.49 -12.54 1.08
C GLY A 40 10.14 -11.06 1.27
N ARG A 41 10.63 -10.17 0.41
CA ARG A 41 10.28 -8.73 0.41
C ARG A 41 8.81 -8.50 0.04
N LEU A 42 8.29 -9.29 -0.91
CA LEU A 42 6.87 -9.24 -1.30
C LEU A 42 5.99 -9.65 -0.12
N ILE A 43 6.26 -10.81 0.48
CA ILE A 43 5.53 -11.31 1.66
C ILE A 43 5.51 -10.27 2.77
N PHE A 44 6.66 -9.70 3.06
CA PHE A 44 6.84 -8.67 4.07
C PHE A 44 6.00 -7.41 3.78
N THR A 45 5.93 -6.96 2.53
CA THR A 45 5.12 -5.80 2.15
C THR A 45 3.62 -6.13 2.30
N LEU A 46 3.20 -7.31 1.90
CA LEU A 46 1.81 -7.77 2.08
C LEU A 46 1.43 -7.87 3.57
N ASP A 47 2.34 -8.39 4.40
CA ASP A 47 2.15 -8.47 5.86
C ASP A 47 2.04 -7.06 6.48
N SER A 48 2.82 -6.09 5.99
CA SER A 48 2.72 -4.71 6.48
C SER A 48 1.37 -4.06 6.16
N TYR A 49 0.70 -4.45 5.08
CA TYR A 49 -0.66 -4.01 4.79
C TYR A 49 -1.70 -4.63 5.71
N ILE A 50 -1.53 -5.91 6.08
CA ILE A 50 -2.38 -6.56 7.10
C ILE A 50 -2.19 -5.86 8.46
N GLU A 51 -0.95 -5.57 8.84
CA GLU A 51 -0.64 -4.81 10.06
C GLU A 51 -1.28 -3.41 10.03
N MET A 52 -1.24 -2.72 8.88
CA MET A 52 -1.93 -1.44 8.70
C MET A 52 -3.44 -1.60 8.89
N TYR A 53 -4.05 -2.65 8.35
CA TYR A 53 -5.46 -2.96 8.59
C TYR A 53 -5.76 -3.17 10.07
N GLN A 54 -4.92 -3.88 10.80
CA GLN A 54 -5.13 -4.18 12.22
C GLN A 54 -4.95 -2.93 13.12
N SER A 55 -3.97 -2.08 12.80
CA SER A 55 -3.52 -1.00 13.70
C SER A 55 -3.83 0.41 13.21
N HIS A 56 -4.13 0.59 11.90
CA HIS A 56 -4.27 1.91 11.26
C HIS A 56 -5.49 1.98 10.34
N LYS A 57 -6.61 1.36 10.71
CA LYS A 57 -7.86 1.36 9.90
C LYS A 57 -8.29 2.76 9.48
N ALA A 58 -8.15 3.75 10.39
CA ALA A 58 -8.51 5.13 10.09
C ALA A 58 -7.70 5.72 8.92
N LEU A 59 -6.40 5.37 8.80
CA LEU A 59 -5.56 5.81 7.68
C LEU A 59 -6.02 5.19 6.36
N LEU A 60 -6.39 3.90 6.37
CA LEU A 60 -6.92 3.21 5.18
C LEU A 60 -8.22 3.82 4.71
N CYS A 61 -9.18 4.04 5.61
CA CYS A 61 -10.45 4.69 5.29
C CYS A 61 -10.24 6.13 4.80
N PHE A 62 -9.32 6.86 5.43
CA PHE A 62 -9.00 8.22 5.01
C PHE A 62 -8.39 8.26 3.62
N ASN A 63 -7.47 7.33 3.29
CA ASN A 63 -6.86 7.23 1.98
C ASN A 63 -7.89 6.91 0.87
N ASP A 64 -8.83 6.01 1.14
CA ASP A 64 -9.89 5.69 0.17
C ASP A 64 -10.77 6.92 -0.10
N ASN A 65 -11.24 7.60 0.95
CA ASN A 65 -11.98 8.84 0.83
C ASN A 65 -11.16 9.96 0.16
N PHE A 66 -9.86 10.05 0.44
CA PHE A 66 -8.96 11.00 -0.20
C PHE A 66 -8.91 10.81 -1.71
N ASN A 67 -8.72 9.57 -2.18
CA ASN A 67 -8.68 9.27 -3.61
C ASN A 67 -9.98 9.69 -4.33
N HIS A 68 -11.14 9.37 -3.74
CA HIS A 68 -12.43 9.79 -4.29
C HIS A 68 -12.57 11.32 -4.29
N TYR A 69 -12.18 11.98 -3.20
CA TYR A 69 -12.31 13.41 -3.05
C TYR A 69 -11.44 14.18 -4.05
N VAL A 70 -10.14 13.87 -4.15
CA VAL A 70 -9.23 14.58 -5.07
C VAL A 70 -9.59 14.36 -6.53
N THR A 71 -10.13 13.19 -6.87
CA THR A 71 -10.62 12.89 -8.21
C THR A 71 -11.88 13.70 -8.52
N HIS A 72 -12.83 13.77 -7.59
CA HIS A 72 -14.07 14.54 -7.74
C HIS A 72 -13.81 16.05 -7.87
N GLU A 73 -12.90 16.59 -7.05
CA GLU A 73 -12.51 18.00 -7.08
C GLU A 73 -11.62 18.37 -8.27
N GLY A 74 -11.19 17.38 -9.07
CA GLY A 74 -10.32 17.61 -10.24
C GLY A 74 -8.96 18.16 -9.87
N ALA A 75 -8.33 17.64 -8.80
CA ALA A 75 -7.01 18.09 -8.36
C ALA A 75 -5.98 18.01 -9.48
N ALA A 76 -5.29 19.10 -9.74
CA ALA A 76 -4.23 19.14 -10.73
C ALA A 76 -2.97 18.38 -10.25
N GLN A 77 -2.18 17.86 -11.20
CA GLN A 77 -0.97 17.10 -10.88
C GLN A 77 0.03 17.91 -10.03
N GLU A 78 0.10 19.21 -10.26
CA GLU A 78 0.96 20.13 -9.51
C GLU A 78 0.58 20.20 -8.01
N GLN A 79 -0.69 20.03 -7.69
CA GLN A 79 -1.18 20.01 -6.31
C GLN A 79 -0.83 18.70 -5.57
N LEU A 80 -0.56 17.63 -6.32
CA LEU A 80 -0.25 16.30 -5.78
C LEU A 80 1.27 16.00 -5.72
N VAL A 81 2.14 16.95 -6.09
CA VAL A 81 3.59 16.74 -6.15
C VAL A 81 4.16 16.29 -4.80
N ASP A 82 3.80 16.96 -3.71
CA ASP A 82 4.33 16.63 -2.38
C ASP A 82 3.74 15.32 -1.84
N PHE A 83 2.47 15.04 -2.15
CA PHE A 83 1.86 13.74 -1.86
C PHE A 83 2.59 12.61 -2.60
N ASN A 84 2.80 12.74 -3.90
CA ASN A 84 3.53 11.75 -4.70
C ASN A 84 4.97 11.57 -4.21
N ARG A 85 5.62 12.65 -3.79
CA ARG A 85 6.96 12.60 -3.20
C ARG A 85 6.97 11.86 -1.86
N SER A 86 5.93 11.98 -1.05
CA SER A 86 5.83 11.26 0.23
C SER A 86 5.75 9.73 0.05
N LEU A 87 5.29 9.26 -1.11
CA LEU A 87 5.23 7.83 -1.46
C LEU A 87 6.53 7.29 -2.09
N TYR A 88 7.56 8.13 -2.24
CA TYR A 88 8.79 7.77 -2.97
C TYR A 88 9.49 6.54 -2.37
N SER A 89 9.55 6.42 -1.05
CA SER A 89 10.21 5.28 -0.39
C SER A 89 9.48 3.96 -0.70
N ALA A 90 8.16 3.95 -0.72
CA ALA A 90 7.37 2.78 -1.09
C ALA A 90 7.60 2.37 -2.55
N ASN A 91 7.61 3.33 -3.47
CA ASN A 91 7.89 3.10 -4.89
C ASN A 91 9.31 2.54 -5.12
N THR A 92 10.30 3.08 -4.40
CA THR A 92 11.70 2.63 -4.47
C THR A 92 11.82 1.19 -3.96
N ARG A 93 11.20 0.86 -2.83
CA ARG A 93 11.18 -0.51 -2.27
C ARG A 93 10.62 -1.50 -3.28
N PHE A 94 9.52 -1.15 -3.94
CA PHE A 94 8.90 -2.00 -4.94
C PHE A 94 9.80 -2.19 -6.16
N HIS A 95 10.40 -1.12 -6.68
CA HIS A 95 11.34 -1.22 -7.81
C HIS A 95 12.50 -2.15 -7.47
N LEU A 96 13.16 -1.96 -6.33
CA LEU A 96 14.27 -2.79 -5.89
C LEU A 96 13.88 -4.26 -5.68
N MET A 97 12.67 -4.51 -5.21
CA MET A 97 12.14 -5.87 -5.06
C MET A 97 11.97 -6.57 -6.42
N TYR A 98 11.42 -5.87 -7.41
CA TYR A 98 11.20 -6.44 -8.74
C TYR A 98 12.52 -6.68 -9.49
N GLU A 99 13.49 -5.77 -9.39
CA GLU A 99 14.84 -5.99 -9.95
C GLU A 99 15.53 -7.17 -9.27
N LYS A 100 15.38 -7.32 -7.95
CA LYS A 100 15.89 -8.48 -7.22
C LYS A 100 15.27 -9.79 -7.68
N ALA A 101 13.98 -9.81 -8.03
CA ALA A 101 13.32 -11.00 -8.57
C ALA A 101 13.89 -11.43 -9.93
N LYS A 102 14.33 -10.47 -10.76
CA LYS A 102 15.04 -10.80 -12.02
C LYS A 102 16.39 -11.48 -11.77
N GLU A 103 17.04 -11.17 -10.65
CA GLU A 103 18.33 -11.75 -10.28
C GLU A 103 18.16 -13.13 -9.62
N ASP A 104 17.23 -13.26 -8.65
CA ASP A 104 17.12 -14.45 -7.80
C ASP A 104 16.04 -15.44 -8.24
N GLY A 105 15.15 -15.04 -9.17
CA GLY A 105 14.11 -15.90 -9.72
C GLY A 105 13.06 -16.37 -8.70
N THR A 106 12.98 -15.73 -7.53
CA THR A 106 12.10 -16.19 -6.45
C THR A 106 10.63 -15.81 -6.64
N PHE A 107 10.33 -14.88 -7.56
CA PHE A 107 8.99 -14.70 -8.10
C PHE A 107 9.01 -14.36 -9.59
N ARG A 108 7.87 -14.50 -10.24
CA ARG A 108 7.73 -14.35 -11.69
C ARG A 108 7.99 -12.93 -12.17
N THR A 109 8.72 -12.79 -13.27
CA THR A 109 9.03 -11.52 -13.94
C THR A 109 8.60 -11.50 -15.42
N ASP A 110 7.80 -12.49 -15.83
CA ASP A 110 7.19 -12.60 -17.16
C ASP A 110 6.03 -11.59 -17.36
N ILE A 111 5.54 -11.01 -16.27
CA ILE A 111 4.52 -9.96 -16.26
C ILE A 111 5.24 -8.61 -16.11
N PRO A 112 4.89 -7.58 -16.93
CA PRO A 112 5.45 -6.24 -16.76
C PRO A 112 5.29 -5.70 -15.33
N LYS A 113 6.35 -5.07 -14.82
CA LYS A 113 6.44 -4.57 -13.44
C LYS A 113 5.18 -3.83 -12.96
N ASP A 114 4.67 -2.92 -13.78
CA ASP A 114 3.51 -2.10 -13.40
C ASP A 114 2.22 -2.91 -13.28
N ILE A 115 2.05 -3.94 -14.13
CA ILE A 115 0.92 -4.86 -14.05
C ILE A 115 1.06 -5.74 -12.81
N PHE A 116 2.25 -6.31 -12.60
CA PHE A 116 2.54 -7.13 -11.42
C PHE A 116 2.25 -6.35 -10.12
N PHE A 117 2.69 -5.08 -10.04
CA PHE A 117 2.44 -4.21 -8.91
C PHE A 117 0.94 -3.99 -8.65
N ARG A 118 0.16 -3.68 -9.70
CA ARG A 118 -1.29 -3.48 -9.57
C ARG A 118 -2.01 -4.75 -9.14
N VAL A 119 -1.64 -5.90 -9.71
CA VAL A 119 -2.30 -7.19 -9.39
C VAL A 119 -1.96 -7.69 -7.98
N THR A 120 -0.81 -7.34 -7.45
CA THR A 120 -0.36 -7.80 -6.14
C THR A 120 -0.59 -6.75 -5.05
N LEU A 121 0.25 -5.74 -4.98
CA LEU A 121 0.26 -4.78 -3.86
C LEU A 121 -0.96 -3.84 -3.87
N HIS A 122 -1.35 -3.34 -5.04
CA HIS A 122 -2.55 -2.49 -5.12
C HIS A 122 -3.82 -3.27 -4.78
N SER A 123 -3.96 -4.52 -5.24
CA SER A 123 -5.12 -5.35 -4.89
C SER A 123 -5.18 -5.64 -3.40
N MET A 124 -4.04 -5.93 -2.77
CA MET A 124 -3.96 -6.13 -1.32
C MET A 124 -4.33 -4.87 -0.54
N MET A 125 -3.77 -3.71 -0.94
CA MET A 125 -4.09 -2.43 -0.32
C MET A 125 -5.58 -2.08 -0.47
N ALA A 126 -6.16 -2.30 -1.66
CA ALA A 126 -7.58 -2.08 -1.92
C ALA A 126 -8.46 -2.97 -1.04
N ALA A 127 -8.10 -4.26 -0.87
CA ALA A 127 -8.81 -5.16 0.03
C ALA A 127 -8.71 -4.69 1.50
N CYS A 128 -7.52 -4.30 1.96
CA CYS A 128 -7.33 -3.76 3.31
C CYS A 128 -8.18 -2.50 3.54
N ALA A 129 -8.20 -1.57 2.59
CA ALA A 129 -9.01 -0.35 2.68
C ALA A 129 -10.51 -0.67 2.68
N HIS A 130 -10.95 -1.59 1.82
CA HIS A 130 -12.33 -2.03 1.74
C HIS A 130 -12.79 -2.69 3.04
N TYR A 131 -12.01 -3.60 3.60
CA TYR A 131 -12.31 -4.25 4.88
C TYR A 131 -12.17 -3.32 6.10
N ALA A 132 -11.39 -2.23 6.00
CA ALA A 132 -11.32 -1.22 7.06
C ALA A 132 -12.58 -0.38 7.14
N GLY A 133 -13.33 -0.22 6.03
CA GLY A 133 -14.66 0.38 6.02
C GLY A 133 -15.73 -0.62 6.52
N ASP A 134 -16.75 -0.14 7.20
CA ASP A 134 -17.87 -1.00 7.61
C ASP A 134 -18.69 -1.40 6.38
N PHE A 135 -18.80 -2.72 6.14
CA PHE A 135 -19.69 -3.24 5.09
C PHE A 135 -21.17 -3.13 5.48
N ILE A 136 -22.00 -2.64 4.54
CA ILE A 136 -23.46 -2.63 4.74
C ILE A 136 -24.02 -4.05 4.81
N TRP A 137 -23.42 -5.00 4.08
CA TRP A 137 -23.84 -6.42 4.00
C TRP A 137 -22.92 -7.41 4.72
N GLY A 138 -21.93 -6.91 5.45
CA GLY A 138 -21.12 -7.77 6.33
C GLY A 138 -21.92 -8.25 7.54
N ALA A 139 -21.55 -9.41 8.09
CA ALA A 139 -22.11 -9.86 9.35
C ALA A 139 -21.85 -8.80 10.43
N LYS A 140 -22.92 -8.34 11.08
CA LYS A 140 -22.84 -7.26 12.09
C LYS A 140 -21.96 -7.61 13.29
N ASP A 141 -21.65 -8.88 13.48
CA ASP A 141 -21.04 -9.41 14.69
C ASP A 141 -19.53 -9.70 14.55
N ASN A 142 -18.98 -9.68 13.34
CA ASN A 142 -17.54 -9.89 13.14
C ASN A 142 -16.97 -8.75 12.26
N LYS A 143 -16.26 -7.84 12.91
CA LYS A 143 -15.60 -6.69 12.27
C LYS A 143 -14.10 -6.91 12.02
N ASP A 144 -13.62 -8.13 12.19
CA ASP A 144 -12.23 -8.51 11.95
C ASP A 144 -12.13 -9.43 10.73
N TYR A 145 -11.55 -8.91 9.66
CA TYR A 145 -11.33 -9.60 8.39
C TYR A 145 -9.85 -10.01 8.19
N THR A 146 -9.11 -10.16 9.29
CA THR A 146 -7.70 -10.55 9.22
C THR A 146 -7.52 -11.92 8.54
N ALA A 147 -8.42 -12.87 8.78
CA ALA A 147 -8.34 -14.21 8.17
C ALA A 147 -8.48 -14.15 6.64
N GLU A 148 -9.42 -13.35 6.12
CA GLU A 148 -9.63 -13.15 4.69
C GLU A 148 -8.41 -12.48 4.05
N LEU A 149 -7.82 -11.51 4.72
CA LEU A 149 -6.61 -10.83 4.24
C LEU A 149 -5.40 -11.77 4.23
N ILE A 150 -5.25 -12.67 5.21
CA ILE A 150 -4.21 -13.70 5.22
C ILE A 150 -4.39 -14.65 4.04
N LEU A 151 -5.61 -15.10 3.75
CA LEU A 151 -5.88 -15.96 2.60
C LEU A 151 -5.61 -15.24 1.27
N LEU A 152 -6.00 -13.97 1.14
CA LEU A 152 -5.67 -13.17 -0.03
C LEU A 152 -4.16 -13.02 -0.22
N ARG A 153 -3.42 -12.77 0.86
CA ARG A 153 -1.96 -12.73 0.83
C ARG A 153 -1.37 -14.05 0.33
N GLU A 154 -1.86 -15.20 0.78
CA GLU A 154 -1.43 -16.51 0.31
C GLU A 154 -1.71 -16.72 -1.18
N MET A 155 -2.89 -16.30 -1.66
CA MET A 155 -3.22 -16.33 -3.09
C MET A 155 -2.25 -15.48 -3.91
N ILE A 156 -1.94 -14.26 -3.46
CA ILE A 156 -1.01 -13.36 -4.13
C ILE A 156 0.41 -13.96 -4.15
N VAL A 157 0.87 -14.52 -3.04
CA VAL A 157 2.20 -15.15 -2.95
C VAL A 157 2.30 -16.36 -3.87
N ASN A 158 1.26 -17.20 -3.95
CA ASN A 158 1.23 -18.33 -4.86
C ASN A 158 1.21 -17.88 -6.33
N PHE A 159 0.42 -16.88 -6.67
CA PHE A 159 0.45 -16.26 -8.00
C PHE A 159 1.84 -15.70 -8.35
N ALA A 160 2.50 -15.06 -7.40
CA ALA A 160 3.83 -14.48 -7.62
C ALA A 160 4.91 -15.54 -7.85
N LYS A 161 4.81 -16.71 -7.22
CA LYS A 161 5.77 -17.80 -7.40
C LYS A 161 5.66 -18.48 -8.77
N GLY A 162 4.53 -18.39 -9.45
CA GLY A 162 4.27 -19.02 -10.75
C GLY A 162 3.66 -20.38 -10.64
#